data_d427af0316a304cd241b865c9f99325c
#
_entry.id   d427af0316a304cd241b865c9f99325c
#
_cell.length_a   1.000
_cell.length_b   1.000
_cell.length_c   1.000
_cell.angle_alpha   90.00
_cell.angle_beta   90.00
_cell.angle_gamma   90.00
#
_symmetry.space_group_name_H-M   'P 1'
#
loop_
_entity.id
_entity.type
_entity.pdbx_description
1 polymer ?
#
loop_
_entity_poly.entity_id
_entity_poly.type
_entity_poly.pdbx_seq_one_letter_code
_entity_poly.pdbx_strand_id
1 'polypeptide(L)'
;MRSRFVLVVLLLMVVTAAWAQTQVVEDWSSQPVGSKGVPNGWKAQNWGSPKYDFTIVNDDGRKALQMKSAGDGSTISKDIKGKIDLKQTPVLEWSWKVTTLPKGGDACKKDTDDEAAQVYVAWPRFPEHVRSRIIGYIWDTSEPVGKICKSEKAGTVTYVVVRSGSAELGKWLTERRNVADDFKKIYQDDPDSPAVVSIAIDSNDTNSTAEAFIGPILFKKP
;
A
#
# COMPACT_ATOMS: atom_id res chain seq x y z
N MET A 1 21.22 72.44 -17.18
CA MET A 1 21.56 71.00 -17.20
C MET A 1 20.63 70.30 -16.20
N ARG A 2 19.61 69.55 -16.70
CA ARG A 2 18.70 68.77 -15.86
C ARG A 2 19.03 67.31 -16.01
N SER A 3 19.63 66.75 -14.96
CA SER A 3 19.95 65.30 -14.86
C SER A 3 18.64 64.53 -14.64
N ARG A 4 18.32 63.58 -15.54
CA ARG A 4 17.22 62.64 -15.42
C ARG A 4 17.78 61.36 -14.79
N PHE A 5 17.46 61.09 -13.54
CA PHE A 5 17.68 59.78 -12.91
C PHE A 5 16.64 58.79 -13.44
N VAL A 6 17.12 57.75 -14.15
CA VAL A 6 16.29 56.62 -14.56
C VAL A 6 16.37 55.60 -13.44
N LEU A 7 15.27 55.39 -12.73
CA LEU A 7 15.15 54.34 -11.69
C LEU A 7 14.84 53.01 -12.38
N VAL A 8 15.83 52.13 -12.46
CA VAL A 8 15.62 50.74 -12.92
C VAL A 8 15.12 49.90 -11.75
N VAL A 9 13.83 49.56 -11.75
CA VAL A 9 13.23 48.63 -10.78
C VAL A 9 13.47 47.22 -11.30
N LEU A 10 14.42 46.50 -10.70
CA LEU A 10 14.63 45.06 -10.92
C LEU A 10 13.52 44.28 -10.21
N LEU A 11 12.59 43.76 -10.99
CA LEU A 11 11.56 42.82 -10.49
C LEU A 11 12.22 41.46 -10.34
N LEU A 12 12.61 41.09 -9.10
CA LEU A 12 13.04 39.73 -8.75
C LEU A 12 11.79 38.82 -8.78
N MET A 13 11.59 38.05 -9.85
CA MET A 13 10.66 36.95 -9.88
C MET A 13 11.22 35.82 -8.98
N VAL A 14 10.69 35.68 -7.78
CA VAL A 14 10.91 34.50 -6.93
C VAL A 14 10.11 33.38 -7.54
N VAL A 15 10.73 32.55 -8.36
CA VAL A 15 10.14 31.28 -8.80
C VAL A 15 10.20 30.34 -7.59
N THR A 16 9.13 30.26 -6.82
CA THR A 16 8.95 29.22 -5.81
C THR A 16 8.72 27.91 -6.57
N ALA A 17 9.76 27.10 -6.71
CA ALA A 17 9.61 25.71 -7.14
C ALA A 17 8.72 25.03 -6.08
N ALA A 18 7.46 24.79 -6.42
CA ALA A 18 6.57 23.96 -5.61
C ALA A 18 7.12 22.54 -5.68
N TRP A 19 7.93 22.16 -4.71
CA TRP A 19 8.39 20.79 -4.54
C TRP A 19 7.15 19.92 -4.40
N ALA A 20 7.00 18.95 -5.31
CA ALA A 20 5.90 17.99 -5.22
C ALA A 20 6.03 17.28 -3.88
N GLN A 21 5.10 17.57 -2.97
CA GLN A 21 5.15 17.03 -1.62
C GLN A 21 4.88 15.52 -1.73
N THR A 22 5.93 14.74 -1.47
CA THR A 22 5.87 13.27 -1.40
C THR A 22 6.12 12.87 0.04
N GLN A 23 5.22 12.04 0.59
CA GLN A 23 5.37 11.46 1.91
C GLN A 23 5.76 9.99 1.74
N VAL A 24 6.98 9.64 2.15
CA VAL A 24 7.48 8.27 2.05
C VAL A 24 6.98 7.46 3.24
N VAL A 25 6.22 6.40 2.97
CA VAL A 25 5.87 5.39 3.98
C VAL A 25 7.03 4.41 4.12
N GLU A 26 7.51 3.89 3.00
CA GLU A 26 8.66 2.98 2.94
C GLU A 26 9.30 3.03 1.55
N ASP A 27 10.64 3.00 1.50
CA ASP A 27 11.41 2.90 0.27
C ASP A 27 12.50 1.80 0.33
N TRP A 28 12.54 1.09 1.45
CA TRP A 28 13.49 0.03 1.81
C TRP A 28 14.95 0.47 1.87
N SER A 29 15.27 1.74 1.66
CA SER A 29 16.66 2.25 1.59
C SER A 29 17.45 1.96 2.86
N SER A 30 16.81 2.07 4.03
CA SER A 30 17.40 1.82 5.35
C SER A 30 17.55 0.34 5.72
N GLN A 31 16.94 -0.57 4.95
CA GLN A 31 16.96 -2.01 5.27
C GLN A 31 18.16 -2.68 4.61
N PRO A 32 18.97 -3.48 5.32
CA PRO A 32 20.06 -4.25 4.69
C PRO A 32 19.50 -5.34 3.76
N VAL A 33 20.08 -5.48 2.57
CA VAL A 33 19.76 -6.60 1.67
C VAL A 33 20.15 -7.92 2.34
N GLY A 34 19.28 -8.93 2.24
CA GLY A 34 19.41 -10.22 2.90
C GLY A 34 18.81 -10.27 4.30
N SER A 35 18.33 -9.16 4.87
CA SER A 35 17.59 -9.20 6.16
C SER A 35 16.32 -10.02 6.00
N LYS A 36 16.03 -10.84 7.02
CA LYS A 36 14.87 -11.74 7.02
C LYS A 36 13.87 -11.39 8.11
N GLY A 37 12.61 -11.82 7.92
CA GLY A 37 11.52 -11.61 8.85
C GLY A 37 10.92 -10.21 8.76
N VAL A 38 10.35 -9.73 9.88
CA VAL A 38 9.71 -8.41 9.94
C VAL A 38 10.76 -7.30 9.84
N PRO A 39 10.68 -6.40 8.84
CA PRO A 39 11.67 -5.33 8.67
C PRO A 39 11.65 -4.31 9.81
N ASN A 40 12.76 -3.63 10.05
CA ASN A 40 12.84 -2.57 11.05
C ASN A 40 11.81 -1.47 10.77
N GLY A 41 11.13 -1.00 11.85
CA GLY A 41 10.09 0.02 11.76
C GLY A 41 8.70 -0.50 11.34
N TRP A 42 8.57 -1.79 11.07
CA TRP A 42 7.31 -2.49 10.89
C TRP A 42 6.96 -3.31 12.12
N LYS A 43 5.67 -3.56 12.35
CA LYS A 43 5.15 -4.37 13.44
C LYS A 43 4.52 -5.63 12.89
N ALA A 44 4.83 -6.76 13.50
CA ALA A 44 4.16 -8.03 13.26
C ALA A 44 2.68 -7.97 13.65
N GLN A 45 1.83 -8.74 12.98
CA GLN A 45 0.46 -8.98 13.45
C GLN A 45 0.48 -9.74 14.80
N ASN A 46 -0.60 -9.62 15.57
CA ASN A 46 -0.76 -10.28 16.87
C ASN A 46 -1.86 -11.36 16.87
N TRP A 47 -2.21 -11.86 15.70
CA TRP A 47 -3.18 -12.94 15.49
C TRP A 47 -2.63 -14.01 14.57
N GLY A 48 -3.24 -15.21 14.60
CA GLY A 48 -2.84 -16.34 13.77
C GLY A 48 -1.45 -16.89 14.11
N SER A 49 -0.82 -17.54 13.15
CA SER A 49 0.52 -18.12 13.26
C SER A 49 1.36 -17.76 12.03
N PRO A 50 1.67 -16.47 11.83
CA PRO A 50 2.41 -16.01 10.67
C PRO A 50 3.86 -16.52 10.69
N LYS A 51 4.38 -16.89 9.52
CA LYS A 51 5.78 -17.37 9.40
C LYS A 51 6.76 -16.26 9.07
N TYR A 52 6.29 -15.17 8.45
CA TYR A 52 7.13 -14.06 7.97
C TYR A 52 8.34 -14.55 7.16
N ASP A 53 8.09 -15.41 6.15
CA ASP A 53 9.13 -15.74 5.15
C ASP A 53 9.34 -14.54 4.22
N PHE A 54 9.92 -13.52 4.83
CA PHE A 54 10.19 -12.21 4.25
C PHE A 54 11.68 -11.99 4.13
N THR A 55 12.13 -11.40 3.04
CA THR A 55 13.55 -11.08 2.81
C THR A 55 13.67 -9.75 2.07
N ILE A 56 14.55 -8.86 2.53
CA ILE A 56 14.92 -7.68 1.76
C ILE A 56 15.85 -8.10 0.63
N VAL A 57 15.47 -7.80 -0.60
CA VAL A 57 16.20 -8.20 -1.79
C VAL A 57 16.53 -7.00 -2.69
N ASN A 58 17.47 -7.20 -3.61
CA ASN A 58 17.64 -6.36 -4.78
C ASN A 58 17.17 -7.15 -5.99
N ASP A 59 16.04 -6.72 -6.58
CA ASP A 59 15.41 -7.39 -7.70
C ASP A 59 15.28 -6.40 -8.86
N ASP A 60 15.91 -6.72 -9.99
CA ASP A 60 16.00 -5.84 -11.18
C ASP A 60 16.48 -4.41 -10.84
N GLY A 61 17.48 -4.30 -9.94
CA GLY A 61 18.03 -3.02 -9.48
C GLY A 61 17.13 -2.27 -8.49
N ARG A 62 16.02 -2.86 -8.03
CA ARG A 62 15.10 -2.28 -7.05
C ARG A 62 15.25 -2.97 -5.70
N LYS A 63 15.45 -2.20 -4.65
CA LYS A 63 15.36 -2.74 -3.30
C LYS A 63 13.88 -2.93 -2.95
N ALA A 64 13.53 -4.12 -2.48
CA ALA A 64 12.15 -4.53 -2.21
C ALA A 64 12.06 -5.53 -1.07
N LEU A 65 10.88 -5.67 -0.50
CA LEU A 65 10.52 -6.77 0.38
C LEU A 65 9.97 -7.92 -0.46
N GLN A 66 10.70 -9.03 -0.54
CA GLN A 66 10.19 -10.31 -1.02
C GLN A 66 9.39 -10.96 0.10
N MET A 67 8.20 -11.42 -0.21
CA MET A 67 7.31 -12.13 0.71
C MET A 67 6.92 -13.46 0.10
N LYS A 68 6.96 -14.52 0.91
CA LYS A 68 6.49 -15.86 0.55
C LYS A 68 5.50 -16.34 1.58
N SER A 69 4.49 -17.07 1.12
CA SER A 69 3.53 -17.76 1.95
C SER A 69 3.37 -19.21 1.48
N ALA A 70 3.25 -20.13 2.42
CA ALA A 70 2.99 -21.55 2.17
C ALA A 70 2.04 -22.07 3.25
N GLY A 71 0.73 -21.95 2.98
CA GLY A 71 -0.35 -22.29 3.89
C GLY A 71 -0.36 -21.43 5.16
N ASP A 72 0.01 -20.16 5.05
CA ASP A 72 -0.05 -19.17 6.14
C ASP A 72 -0.47 -17.80 5.63
N GLY A 73 -0.84 -16.91 6.55
CA GLY A 73 -1.10 -15.51 6.29
C GLY A 73 -0.19 -14.64 7.14
N SER A 74 0.54 -13.72 6.53
CA SER A 74 1.50 -12.85 7.20
C SER A 74 1.28 -11.40 6.86
N THR A 75 0.95 -10.58 7.88
CA THR A 75 0.72 -9.13 7.77
C THR A 75 1.72 -8.36 8.62
N ILE A 76 2.27 -7.30 8.08
CA ILE A 76 3.06 -6.33 8.83
C ILE A 76 2.47 -4.94 8.67
N SER A 77 2.59 -4.11 9.71
CA SER A 77 1.96 -2.79 9.78
C SER A 77 2.96 -1.70 10.15
N LYS A 78 2.79 -0.51 9.57
CA LYS A 78 3.59 0.69 9.87
C LYS A 78 2.69 1.82 10.32
N ASP A 79 3.03 2.42 11.45
CA ASP A 79 2.33 3.59 11.98
C ASP A 79 2.69 4.83 11.15
N ILE A 80 1.65 5.45 10.60
CA ILE A 80 1.73 6.69 9.83
C ILE A 80 0.87 7.81 10.44
N LYS A 81 0.39 7.63 11.66
CA LYS A 81 -0.47 8.60 12.35
C LYS A 81 0.17 9.98 12.39
N GLY A 82 -0.55 10.98 11.90
CA GLY A 82 -0.08 12.37 11.85
C GLY A 82 0.97 12.67 10.77
N LYS A 83 1.35 11.69 9.94
CA LYS A 83 2.35 11.87 8.86
C LYS A 83 1.71 12.13 7.50
N ILE A 84 0.49 11.67 7.28
CA ILE A 84 -0.23 11.77 6.00
C ILE A 84 -1.43 12.70 6.17
N ASP A 85 -1.52 13.69 5.29
CA ASP A 85 -2.70 14.54 5.12
C ASP A 85 -3.32 14.26 3.76
N LEU A 86 -4.45 13.56 3.72
CA LEU A 86 -5.15 13.22 2.49
C LEU A 86 -5.72 14.43 1.74
N LYS A 87 -5.82 15.60 2.39
CA LYS A 87 -6.19 16.83 1.70
C LYS A 87 -5.06 17.36 0.80
N GLN A 88 -3.82 17.02 1.11
CA GLN A 88 -2.64 17.47 0.38
C GLN A 88 -2.00 16.37 -0.46
N THR A 89 -1.96 15.14 0.06
CA THR A 89 -1.33 13.98 -0.59
C THR A 89 -2.28 12.78 -0.61
N PRO A 90 -3.41 12.85 -1.35
CA PRO A 90 -4.42 11.80 -1.36
C PRO A 90 -4.02 10.56 -2.17
N VAL A 91 -2.98 10.65 -3.02
CA VAL A 91 -2.62 9.56 -3.93
C VAL A 91 -1.59 8.64 -3.30
N LEU A 92 -2.01 7.43 -2.95
CA LEU A 92 -1.12 6.33 -2.63
C LEU A 92 -0.52 5.79 -3.92
N GLU A 93 0.81 5.73 -3.99
CA GLU A 93 1.56 5.08 -5.05
C GLU A 93 2.44 3.99 -4.45
N TRP A 94 2.40 2.81 -5.04
CA TRP A 94 3.28 1.71 -4.66
C TRP A 94 3.69 0.89 -5.87
N SER A 95 4.76 0.13 -5.74
CA SER A 95 5.13 -0.85 -6.76
C SER A 95 5.16 -2.25 -6.18
N TRP A 96 4.79 -3.21 -7.00
CA TRP A 96 4.79 -4.63 -6.66
C TRP A 96 5.08 -5.52 -7.85
N LYS A 97 5.49 -6.74 -7.56
CA LYS A 97 5.63 -7.83 -8.52
C LYS A 97 5.10 -9.09 -7.85
N VAL A 98 4.19 -9.79 -8.50
CA VAL A 98 3.71 -11.10 -8.08
C VAL A 98 4.30 -12.16 -9.00
N THR A 99 4.85 -13.23 -8.44
CA THR A 99 5.42 -14.35 -9.18
C THR A 99 4.60 -15.62 -9.00
N THR A 100 3.87 -15.74 -7.89
CA THR A 100 3.01 -16.89 -7.60
C THR A 100 1.71 -16.41 -6.97
N LEU A 101 0.58 -16.80 -7.58
CA LEU A 101 -0.77 -16.56 -7.04
C LEU A 101 -1.22 -17.74 -6.20
N PRO A 102 -1.98 -17.53 -5.10
CA PRO A 102 -2.62 -18.61 -4.37
C PRO A 102 -3.63 -19.31 -5.27
N LYS A 103 -3.55 -20.63 -5.33
CA LYS A 103 -4.39 -21.43 -6.23
C LYS A 103 -5.85 -21.36 -5.80
N GLY A 104 -6.71 -20.72 -6.59
CA GLY A 104 -8.13 -20.58 -6.31
C GLY A 104 -8.47 -19.50 -5.30
N GLY A 105 -7.55 -18.57 -5.03
CA GLY A 105 -7.79 -17.41 -4.18
C GLY A 105 -8.91 -16.54 -4.72
N ASP A 106 -9.73 -16.01 -3.83
CA ASP A 106 -10.86 -15.12 -4.11
C ASP A 106 -11.18 -14.33 -2.84
N ALA A 107 -10.71 -13.10 -2.80
CA ALA A 107 -10.85 -12.19 -1.66
C ALA A 107 -12.29 -11.90 -1.25
N CYS A 108 -13.24 -12.12 -2.13
CA CYS A 108 -14.64 -11.84 -1.88
C CYS A 108 -15.39 -13.04 -1.25
N LYS A 109 -14.70 -14.15 -1.00
CA LYS A 109 -15.25 -15.39 -0.43
C LYS A 109 -14.48 -15.84 0.79
N LYS A 110 -15.20 -16.09 1.89
CA LYS A 110 -14.63 -16.47 3.18
C LYS A 110 -13.66 -17.66 3.12
N ASP A 111 -14.00 -18.67 2.35
CA ASP A 111 -13.26 -19.95 2.36
C ASP A 111 -12.04 -19.95 1.42
N THR A 112 -11.83 -18.89 0.65
CA THR A 112 -10.75 -18.72 -0.31
C THR A 112 -10.15 -17.30 -0.29
N ASP A 113 -10.30 -16.58 0.84
CA ASP A 113 -9.81 -15.20 1.07
C ASP A 113 -8.26 -15.20 1.18
N ASP A 114 -7.60 -15.46 0.04
CA ASP A 114 -6.14 -15.53 -0.12
C ASP A 114 -5.68 -14.67 -1.28
N GLU A 115 -4.71 -13.77 -1.06
CA GLU A 115 -4.13 -12.89 -2.05
C GLU A 115 -2.61 -12.85 -1.98
N ALA A 116 -1.98 -12.84 -3.17
CA ALA A 116 -0.52 -12.85 -3.26
C ALA A 116 0.12 -11.53 -2.82
N ALA A 117 -0.56 -10.39 -2.99
CA ALA A 117 -0.04 -9.08 -2.61
C ALA A 117 -1.18 -8.16 -2.18
N GLN A 118 -1.01 -7.57 -1.01
CA GLN A 118 -2.02 -6.73 -0.38
C GLN A 118 -1.34 -5.49 0.22
N VAL A 119 -1.91 -4.31 -0.06
CA VAL A 119 -1.53 -3.04 0.56
C VAL A 119 -2.76 -2.43 1.20
N TYR A 120 -2.71 -2.20 2.50
CA TYR A 120 -3.83 -1.68 3.26
C TYR A 120 -3.59 -0.26 3.73
N VAL A 121 -4.65 0.53 3.75
CA VAL A 121 -4.73 1.83 4.42
C VAL A 121 -5.83 1.76 5.47
N ALA A 122 -5.49 2.08 6.73
CA ALA A 122 -6.40 1.89 7.85
C ALA A 122 -6.62 3.14 8.68
N TRP A 123 -7.88 3.28 9.14
CA TRP A 123 -8.40 4.27 10.08
C TRP A 123 -8.93 3.54 11.32
N PRO A 124 -8.07 3.24 12.31
CA PRO A 124 -8.49 2.59 13.55
C PRO A 124 -9.51 3.46 14.29
N ARG A 125 -10.63 2.87 14.71
CA ARG A 125 -11.70 3.51 15.48
C ARG A 125 -12.18 2.58 16.59
N PHE A 126 -12.21 3.08 17.83
CA PHE A 126 -12.66 2.25 18.97
C PHE A 126 -14.16 1.95 18.93
N PRO A 127 -14.62 0.70 19.19
CA PRO A 127 -13.85 -0.56 19.28
C PRO A 127 -13.30 -0.98 17.90
N GLU A 128 -11.97 -1.24 17.82
CA GLU A 128 -11.27 -1.38 16.53
C GLU A 128 -11.80 -2.51 15.65
N HIS A 129 -12.16 -3.64 16.26
CA HIS A 129 -12.67 -4.83 15.56
C HIS A 129 -14.05 -4.65 14.91
N VAL A 130 -14.77 -3.54 15.23
CA VAL A 130 -16.10 -3.26 14.69
C VAL A 130 -16.14 -1.97 13.89
N ARG A 131 -15.40 -0.94 14.34
CA ARG A 131 -15.55 0.43 13.83
C ARG A 131 -14.41 0.91 12.93
N SER A 132 -13.29 0.22 12.92
CA SER A 132 -12.19 0.56 12.01
C SER A 132 -12.66 0.49 10.55
N ARG A 133 -12.07 1.35 9.73
CA ARG A 133 -12.26 1.35 8.27
C ARG A 133 -10.93 1.02 7.64
N ILE A 134 -10.89 -0.01 6.81
CA ILE A 134 -9.67 -0.50 6.18
C ILE A 134 -9.95 -0.74 4.71
N ILE A 135 -9.17 -0.11 3.84
CA ILE A 135 -9.19 -0.35 2.40
C ILE A 135 -7.99 -1.21 2.06
N GLY A 136 -8.23 -2.39 1.50
CA GLY A 136 -7.21 -3.29 0.99
C GLY A 136 -7.12 -3.21 -0.53
N TYR A 137 -5.99 -2.76 -1.05
CA TYR A 137 -5.66 -2.83 -2.49
C TYR A 137 -4.95 -4.14 -2.75
N ILE A 138 -5.55 -4.98 -3.59
CA ILE A 138 -5.13 -6.37 -3.72
C ILE A 138 -4.83 -6.78 -5.16
N TRP A 139 -3.95 -7.78 -5.28
CA TRP A 139 -3.81 -8.57 -6.49
C TRP A 139 -4.51 -9.91 -6.25
N ASP A 140 -5.68 -10.06 -6.82
CA ASP A 140 -6.53 -11.24 -6.67
C ASP A 140 -6.21 -12.31 -7.73
N THR A 141 -6.58 -13.55 -7.47
CA THR A 141 -6.41 -14.64 -8.44
C THR A 141 -7.55 -14.69 -9.45
N SER A 142 -8.79 -14.45 -9.05
CA SER A 142 -9.99 -14.73 -9.85
C SER A 142 -10.93 -13.53 -10.02
N GLU A 143 -11.05 -12.65 -9.02
CA GLU A 143 -11.97 -11.52 -9.08
C GLU A 143 -11.50 -10.44 -10.07
N PRO A 144 -12.42 -9.82 -10.84
CA PRO A 144 -12.04 -8.88 -11.88
C PRO A 144 -11.49 -7.57 -11.30
N VAL A 145 -10.54 -6.96 -12.02
CA VAL A 145 -10.01 -5.61 -11.72
C VAL A 145 -11.15 -4.61 -11.61
N GLY A 146 -11.10 -3.78 -10.56
CA GLY A 146 -12.14 -2.80 -10.23
C GLY A 146 -13.26 -3.33 -9.34
N LYS A 147 -13.32 -4.63 -9.06
CA LYS A 147 -14.24 -5.19 -8.07
C LYS A 147 -13.96 -4.58 -6.71
N ILE A 148 -15.04 -4.23 -6.01
CA ILE A 148 -15.02 -3.81 -4.61
C ILE A 148 -15.91 -4.78 -3.85
N CYS A 149 -15.37 -5.42 -2.83
CA CYS A 149 -16.12 -6.30 -1.94
C CYS A 149 -15.67 -6.14 -0.49
N LYS A 150 -16.59 -6.41 0.42
CA LYS A 150 -16.28 -6.45 1.85
C LYS A 150 -15.75 -7.83 2.21
N SER A 151 -14.67 -7.90 3.00
CA SER A 151 -14.18 -9.18 3.50
C SER A 151 -15.26 -9.87 4.33
N GLU A 152 -15.52 -11.13 4.05
CA GLU A 152 -16.43 -11.97 4.84
C GLU A 152 -15.79 -12.44 6.16
N LYS A 153 -14.43 -12.39 6.25
CA LYS A 153 -13.68 -12.73 7.46
C LYS A 153 -13.49 -11.55 8.39
N ALA A 154 -13.08 -10.41 7.83
CA ALA A 154 -12.72 -9.22 8.57
C ALA A 154 -13.71 -8.09 8.22
N GLY A 155 -14.81 -8.00 8.94
CA GLY A 155 -15.90 -7.06 8.66
C GLY A 155 -15.53 -5.57 8.63
N THR A 156 -14.32 -5.19 9.00
CA THR A 156 -13.77 -3.83 8.90
C THR A 156 -12.99 -3.58 7.61
N VAL A 157 -12.71 -4.63 6.84
CA VAL A 157 -11.93 -4.57 5.60
C VAL A 157 -12.85 -4.54 4.38
N THR A 158 -12.53 -3.65 3.44
CA THR A 158 -13.12 -3.63 2.10
C THR A 158 -11.99 -3.72 1.09
N TYR A 159 -12.04 -4.70 0.22
CA TYR A 159 -11.07 -4.91 -0.84
C TYR A 159 -11.41 -4.10 -2.09
N VAL A 160 -10.36 -3.64 -2.75
CA VAL A 160 -10.38 -3.06 -4.10
C VAL A 160 -9.39 -3.87 -4.95
N VAL A 161 -9.90 -4.64 -5.88
CA VAL A 161 -9.07 -5.44 -6.79
C VAL A 161 -8.39 -4.51 -7.78
N VAL A 162 -7.07 -4.36 -7.64
CA VAL A 162 -6.25 -3.51 -8.51
C VAL A 162 -5.64 -4.31 -9.64
N ARG A 163 -5.26 -5.55 -9.37
CA ARG A 163 -4.77 -6.52 -10.35
C ARG A 163 -5.46 -7.86 -10.16
N SER A 164 -5.50 -8.64 -11.22
CA SER A 164 -6.15 -9.96 -11.21
C SER A 164 -5.50 -10.92 -12.18
N GLY A 165 -5.42 -12.19 -11.75
CA GLY A 165 -4.97 -13.29 -12.58
C GLY A 165 -3.49 -13.24 -12.93
N SER A 166 -3.10 -14.11 -13.88
CA SER A 166 -1.70 -14.44 -14.16
C SER A 166 -1.04 -13.68 -15.31
N ALA A 167 -1.77 -12.81 -16.02
CA ALA A 167 -1.28 -12.20 -17.27
C ALA A 167 -0.04 -11.29 -17.08
N GLU A 168 0.15 -10.75 -15.87
CA GLU A 168 1.24 -9.81 -15.57
C GLU A 168 2.20 -10.35 -14.50
N LEU A 169 2.18 -11.66 -14.22
CA LEU A 169 3.14 -12.28 -13.31
C LEU A 169 4.58 -12.04 -13.73
N GLY A 170 5.44 -11.86 -12.75
CA GLY A 170 6.87 -11.60 -12.96
C GLY A 170 7.21 -10.17 -13.40
N LYS A 171 6.22 -9.30 -13.61
CA LYS A 171 6.46 -7.90 -14.01
C LYS A 171 6.35 -6.97 -12.80
N TRP A 172 7.26 -6.00 -12.72
CA TRP A 172 7.12 -4.87 -11.82
C TRP A 172 6.04 -3.91 -12.33
N LEU A 173 5.01 -3.69 -11.52
CA LEU A 173 3.92 -2.76 -11.80
C LEU A 173 3.91 -1.65 -10.73
N THR A 174 3.54 -0.45 -11.15
CA THR A 174 3.34 0.68 -10.24
C THR A 174 1.86 1.05 -10.27
N GLU A 175 1.27 1.10 -9.08
CA GLU A 175 -0.13 1.45 -8.89
C GLU A 175 -0.27 2.85 -8.31
N ARG A 176 -1.38 3.49 -8.64
CA ARG A 176 -1.76 4.79 -8.09
C ARG A 176 -3.24 4.78 -7.76
N ARG A 177 -3.58 5.09 -6.51
CA ARG A 177 -4.98 5.19 -6.05
C ARG A 177 -5.18 6.48 -5.30
N ASN A 178 -6.23 7.22 -5.64
CA ASN A 178 -6.69 8.32 -4.79
C ASN A 178 -7.45 7.72 -3.61
N VAL A 179 -6.77 7.60 -2.47
CA VAL A 179 -7.30 6.98 -1.26
C VAL A 179 -8.50 7.74 -0.70
N ALA A 180 -8.52 9.07 -0.87
CA ALA A 180 -9.64 9.89 -0.40
C ALA A 180 -10.90 9.62 -1.23
N ASP A 181 -10.77 9.48 -2.56
CA ASP A 181 -11.90 9.16 -3.43
C ASP A 181 -12.41 7.73 -3.21
N ASP A 182 -11.50 6.76 -3.04
CA ASP A 182 -11.88 5.38 -2.72
C ASP A 182 -12.59 5.30 -1.37
N PHE A 183 -12.12 6.03 -0.36
CA PHE A 183 -12.79 6.09 0.95
C PHE A 183 -14.20 6.64 0.83
N LYS A 184 -14.38 7.77 0.14
CA LYS A 184 -15.71 8.37 -0.11
C LYS A 184 -16.64 7.40 -0.84
N LYS A 185 -16.12 6.74 -1.87
CA LYS A 185 -16.89 5.76 -2.64
C LYS A 185 -17.35 4.57 -1.80
N ILE A 186 -16.49 4.07 -0.92
CA ILE A 186 -16.75 2.87 -0.10
C ILE A 186 -17.63 3.19 1.11
N TYR A 187 -17.29 4.26 1.85
CA TYR A 187 -17.89 4.54 3.14
C TYR A 187 -18.95 5.66 3.11
N GLN A 188 -19.13 6.35 1.97
CA GLN A 188 -20.05 7.48 1.79
C GLN A 188 -19.80 8.60 2.83
N ASP A 189 -18.53 8.83 3.15
CA ASP A 189 -18.07 9.78 4.18
C ASP A 189 -16.73 10.40 3.77
N ASP A 190 -16.39 11.54 4.33
CA ASP A 190 -15.09 12.17 4.11
C ASP A 190 -14.01 11.50 4.97
N PRO A 191 -12.82 11.18 4.41
CA PRO A 191 -11.76 10.61 5.21
C PRO A 191 -11.08 11.65 6.09
N ASP A 192 -10.80 11.27 7.33
CA ASP A 192 -9.74 11.84 8.14
C ASP A 192 -8.36 11.27 7.70
N SER A 193 -7.27 11.69 8.34
CA SER A 193 -5.94 11.15 8.05
C SER A 193 -5.84 9.69 8.47
N PRO A 194 -5.28 8.80 7.63
CA PRO A 194 -5.04 7.42 8.00
C PRO A 194 -3.96 7.30 9.07
N ALA A 195 -4.03 6.23 9.85
CA ALA A 195 -3.07 5.99 10.92
C ALA A 195 -2.12 4.83 10.65
N VAL A 196 -2.48 3.89 9.76
CA VAL A 196 -1.69 2.68 9.50
C VAL A 196 -1.66 2.37 8.01
N VAL A 197 -0.49 1.96 7.52
CA VAL A 197 -0.33 1.22 6.27
C VAL A 197 0.13 -0.19 6.63
N SER A 198 -0.48 -1.19 6.02
CA SER A 198 -0.06 -2.59 6.18
C SER A 198 0.21 -3.21 4.83
N ILE A 199 1.05 -4.23 4.82
CA ILE A 199 1.29 -5.11 3.67
C ILE A 199 1.12 -6.55 4.12
N ALA A 200 0.55 -7.37 3.25
CA ALA A 200 0.30 -8.76 3.58
C ALA A 200 0.42 -9.68 2.36
N ILE A 201 0.55 -10.96 2.67
CA ILE A 201 0.50 -12.08 1.75
C ILE A 201 -0.24 -13.22 2.43
N ASP A 202 -1.09 -13.91 1.69
CA ASP A 202 -1.95 -14.96 2.24
C ASP A 202 -2.10 -16.15 1.28
N SER A 203 -2.13 -17.37 1.84
CA SER A 203 -2.36 -18.63 1.11
C SER A 203 -2.91 -19.74 2.01
N ASN A 204 -3.45 -19.37 3.20
CA ASN A 204 -3.84 -20.36 4.21
C ASN A 204 -5.20 -21.00 3.95
N ASP A 205 -6.14 -20.28 3.35
CA ASP A 205 -7.49 -20.78 3.12
C ASP A 205 -7.53 -21.81 1.99
N THR A 206 -6.76 -21.54 0.95
CA THR A 206 -6.62 -22.46 -0.19
C THR A 206 -5.55 -23.51 0.03
N ASN A 207 -4.82 -23.46 1.18
CA ASN A 207 -3.68 -24.32 1.49
C ASN A 207 -2.69 -24.42 0.31
N SER A 208 -2.33 -23.27 -0.23
CA SER A 208 -1.48 -23.15 -1.42
C SER A 208 -0.20 -22.37 -1.14
N THR A 209 0.38 -21.75 -2.15
CA THR A 209 1.57 -20.90 -2.02
C THR A 209 1.36 -19.59 -2.74
N ALA A 210 2.00 -18.53 -2.23
CA ALA A 210 2.06 -17.24 -2.88
C ALA A 210 3.47 -16.64 -2.77
N GLU A 211 3.85 -15.81 -3.76
CA GLU A 211 5.09 -15.05 -3.72
C GLU A 211 4.90 -13.69 -4.36
N ALA A 212 5.31 -12.65 -3.65
CA ALA A 212 5.24 -11.27 -4.09
C ALA A 212 6.45 -10.45 -3.62
N PHE A 213 6.66 -9.33 -4.29
CA PHE A 213 7.66 -8.32 -3.96
C PHE A 213 6.96 -6.98 -3.82
N ILE A 214 7.24 -6.26 -2.74
CA ILE A 214 6.74 -4.91 -2.50
C ILE A 214 7.91 -3.94 -2.59
N GLY A 215 7.81 -3.00 -3.52
CA GLY A 215 8.73 -1.88 -3.68
C GLY A 215 8.34 -0.67 -2.82
N PRO A 216 8.74 0.55 -3.19
CA PRO A 216 8.40 1.76 -2.45
C PRO A 216 6.89 1.99 -2.33
N ILE A 217 6.48 2.56 -1.19
CA ILE A 217 5.11 2.97 -0.86
C ILE A 217 5.15 4.45 -0.48
N LEU A 218 4.40 5.28 -1.19
CA LEU A 218 4.45 6.73 -1.09
C LEU A 218 3.06 7.33 -1.11
N PHE A 219 2.86 8.46 -0.41
CA PHE A 219 1.71 9.33 -0.64
C PHE A 219 2.15 10.59 -1.39
N LYS A 220 1.39 10.99 -2.39
CA LYS A 220 1.71 12.09 -3.31
C LYS A 220 0.52 13.02 -3.55
N LYS A 221 0.82 14.19 -4.07
CA LYS A 221 -0.18 15.04 -4.72
C LYS A 221 -0.76 14.34 -5.96
N PRO A 222 -1.98 14.72 -6.38
CA PRO A 222 -2.59 14.21 -7.60
C PRO A 222 -1.74 14.37 -8.85
#